data_18e04e6165d63d92773d6afe6dc639a9
#
_entry.id   18e04e6165d63d92773d6afe6dc639a9
#
_cell.length_a   1.000
_cell.length_b   1.000
_cell.length_c   1.000
_cell.angle_alpha   90.00
_cell.angle_beta   90.00
_cell.angle_gamma   90.00
#
_symmetry.space_group_name_H-M   'P 1'
#
loop_
_entity.id
_entity.type
_entity.pdbx_description
1 polymer ?
#
loop_
_entity_poly.entity_id
_entity_poly.type
_entity_poly.pdbx_seq_one_letter_code
_entity_poly.pdbx_strand_id
1 'polypeptide(L)'
;LGRGGILQAYHKGRGSIIMRAKVEVEEIRKDRDALIVSAIPYQVNKRTLIEKIAYLVREKRVEGISDLWDESNRDGMRIVIELKRDAVADVVLNQLWKFSDLQTTFGANMLAINGGRPQQMNLKDMVDAFTSFRQEVVSRRTKHLLMKARERAHVLVGLAIAVANIDEVISLIRTSPSPAEAKERLMSRDWPARDMAPLIDLIADPRHRLAQDGSYRLSEEQAKAILALQLSRLTALGRDEIGDELKKLAGEIKDYLAILSSRQRIIDIVKDELTRIKAEFATPRKTEIVDIEGELEDEDLIQREECVVTVSHKGYIKRVPLSAYRAQRRGGKGRSGMSTR
;
A
#
# COMPACT_ATOMS: atom_id res chain seq x y z
N LEU A 1 -17.31 6.19 -11.41
CA LEU A 1 -17.93 6.40 -12.70
C LEU A 1 -17.07 7.29 -13.57
N GLY A 2 -16.91 6.94 -14.85
CA GLY A 2 -16.07 7.65 -15.80
C GLY A 2 -14.58 7.60 -15.50
N ARG A 3 -13.74 8.01 -16.45
CA ARG A 3 -12.29 8.03 -16.31
C ARG A 3 -11.72 9.44 -16.12
N GLY A 4 -12.53 10.47 -16.31
CA GLY A 4 -12.07 11.88 -16.28
C GLY A 4 -11.43 12.27 -14.95
N GLY A 5 -12.08 11.96 -13.82
CA GLY A 5 -11.56 12.24 -12.49
C GLY A 5 -10.27 11.46 -12.18
N ILE A 6 -10.17 10.21 -12.63
CA ILE A 6 -8.96 9.38 -12.48
C ILE A 6 -7.79 9.97 -13.27
N LEU A 7 -8.03 10.34 -14.54
CA LEU A 7 -7.02 10.97 -15.40
C LEU A 7 -6.54 12.30 -14.81
N GLN A 8 -7.46 13.12 -14.31
CA GLN A 8 -7.10 14.38 -13.64
C GLN A 8 -6.25 14.13 -12.39
N ALA A 9 -6.62 13.15 -11.54
CA ALA A 9 -5.85 12.79 -10.35
C ALA A 9 -4.43 12.35 -10.75
N TYR A 10 -4.29 11.49 -11.75
CA TYR A 10 -3.00 10.95 -12.17
C TYR A 10 -2.09 11.98 -12.84
N HIS A 11 -2.67 12.92 -13.61
CA HIS A 11 -1.89 13.95 -14.29
C HIS A 11 -1.60 15.19 -13.43
N LYS A 12 -2.55 15.60 -12.58
CA LYS A 12 -2.46 16.85 -11.82
C LYS A 12 -2.24 16.64 -10.31
N GLY A 13 -2.31 15.40 -9.83
CA GLY A 13 -2.28 15.09 -8.41
C GLY A 13 -3.59 15.41 -7.68
N ARG A 14 -4.63 15.89 -8.37
CA ARG A 14 -5.97 16.13 -7.84
C ARG A 14 -7.02 15.75 -8.85
N GLY A 15 -8.11 15.14 -8.37
CA GLY A 15 -9.23 14.76 -9.22
C GLY A 15 -10.47 14.44 -8.40
N SER A 16 -11.63 14.59 -9.03
CA SER A 16 -12.94 14.27 -8.44
C SER A 16 -13.42 12.96 -9.08
N ILE A 17 -13.59 11.91 -8.28
CA ILE A 17 -13.97 10.57 -8.74
C ILE A 17 -15.34 10.27 -8.17
N ILE A 18 -16.34 10.07 -9.04
CA ILE A 18 -17.69 9.69 -8.64
C ILE A 18 -17.71 8.18 -8.41
N MET A 19 -18.21 7.76 -7.24
CA MET A 19 -18.33 6.36 -6.86
C MET A 19 -19.80 6.05 -6.58
N ARG A 20 -20.28 4.90 -7.05
CA ARG A 20 -21.62 4.37 -6.78
C ARG A 20 -21.55 3.06 -6.01
N ALA A 21 -22.56 2.82 -5.21
CA ALA A 21 -22.83 1.52 -4.62
C ALA A 21 -23.12 0.48 -5.71
N LYS A 22 -22.81 -0.78 -5.44
CA LYS A 22 -23.29 -1.89 -6.28
C LYS A 22 -24.70 -2.25 -5.83
N VAL A 23 -25.66 -2.06 -6.73
CA VAL A 23 -27.08 -2.30 -6.47
C VAL A 23 -27.63 -3.21 -7.56
N GLU A 24 -28.34 -4.23 -7.15
CA GLU A 24 -29.04 -5.17 -8.04
C GLU A 24 -30.52 -5.16 -7.70
N VAL A 25 -31.37 -5.37 -8.71
CA VAL A 25 -32.83 -5.48 -8.51
C VAL A 25 -33.17 -6.96 -8.37
N GLU A 26 -33.80 -7.34 -7.27
CA GLU A 26 -34.28 -8.71 -7.03
C GLU A 26 -35.79 -8.69 -6.75
N GLU A 27 -36.52 -9.63 -7.34
CA GLU A 27 -37.93 -9.88 -6.96
C GLU A 27 -37.98 -10.69 -5.67
N ILE A 28 -38.39 -10.10 -4.55
CA ILE A 28 -38.47 -10.77 -3.23
C ILE A 28 -39.79 -11.53 -3.12
N ARG A 29 -40.88 -10.99 -3.66
CA ARG A 29 -42.21 -11.60 -3.63
C ARG A 29 -42.90 -11.29 -4.94
N LYS A 30 -43.95 -12.03 -5.27
CA LYS A 30 -44.79 -11.78 -6.43
C LYS A 30 -45.20 -10.30 -6.52
N ASP A 31 -44.87 -9.63 -7.58
CA ASP A 31 -45.11 -8.22 -7.85
C ASP A 31 -44.43 -7.24 -6.85
N ARG A 32 -43.30 -7.64 -6.25
CA ARG A 32 -42.51 -6.76 -5.36
C ARG A 32 -41.03 -6.90 -5.60
N ASP A 33 -40.45 -5.85 -6.09
CA ASP A 33 -39.03 -5.71 -6.29
C ASP A 33 -38.33 -5.11 -5.07
N ALA A 34 -37.07 -5.43 -4.89
CA ALA A 34 -36.20 -4.77 -3.95
C ALA A 34 -34.87 -4.41 -4.57
N LEU A 35 -34.29 -3.33 -4.11
CA LEU A 35 -32.93 -2.95 -4.42
C LEU A 35 -32.00 -3.56 -3.39
N ILE A 36 -31.09 -4.44 -3.84
CA ILE A 36 -30.11 -5.12 -3.00
C ILE A 36 -28.79 -4.43 -3.15
N VAL A 37 -28.30 -3.82 -2.06
CA VAL A 37 -27.00 -3.16 -2.04
C VAL A 37 -25.96 -4.14 -1.52
N SER A 38 -25.08 -4.61 -2.40
CA SER A 38 -24.01 -5.57 -2.10
C SER A 38 -22.66 -4.91 -1.81
N ALA A 39 -22.47 -3.65 -2.20
CA ALA A 39 -21.29 -2.85 -1.87
C ALA A 39 -21.63 -1.37 -1.81
N ILE A 40 -21.01 -0.65 -0.88
CA ILE A 40 -21.16 0.80 -0.70
C ILE A 40 -19.88 1.54 -1.09
N PRO A 41 -19.95 2.83 -1.41
CA PRO A 41 -18.76 3.62 -1.75
C PRO A 41 -17.73 3.67 -0.63
N TYR A 42 -16.47 3.84 -0.99
CA TYR A 42 -15.37 3.99 -0.03
C TYR A 42 -15.63 5.15 0.94
N GLN A 43 -15.31 4.95 2.22
CA GLN A 43 -15.53 5.89 3.33
C GLN A 43 -17.01 6.12 3.72
N VAL A 44 -17.98 5.48 3.10
CA VAL A 44 -19.38 5.56 3.52
C VAL A 44 -19.62 4.57 4.66
N ASN A 45 -20.23 5.05 5.75
CA ASN A 45 -20.64 4.21 6.87
C ASN A 45 -22.02 3.59 6.59
N LYS A 46 -22.12 2.27 6.67
CA LYS A 46 -23.35 1.51 6.39
C LYS A 46 -24.53 1.98 7.25
N ARG A 47 -24.34 2.12 8.56
CA ARG A 47 -25.39 2.53 9.49
C ARG A 47 -25.92 3.92 9.17
N THR A 48 -24.99 4.88 8.99
CA THR A 48 -25.36 6.27 8.65
C THR A 48 -26.09 6.34 7.31
N LEU A 49 -25.69 5.52 6.34
CA LEU A 49 -26.37 5.43 5.04
C LEU A 49 -27.82 4.95 5.20
N ILE A 50 -28.04 3.86 5.96
CA ILE A 50 -29.38 3.32 6.23
C ILE A 50 -30.25 4.36 6.96
N GLU A 51 -29.74 5.00 8.00
CA GLU A 51 -30.42 6.07 8.75
C GLU A 51 -30.78 7.25 7.82
N LYS A 52 -29.88 7.64 6.92
CA LYS A 52 -30.12 8.71 5.94
C LYS A 52 -31.21 8.33 4.93
N ILE A 53 -31.20 7.11 4.41
CA ILE A 53 -32.26 6.64 3.48
C ILE A 53 -33.61 6.64 4.21
N ALA A 54 -33.68 6.10 5.42
CA ALA A 54 -34.92 6.11 6.22
C ALA A 54 -35.45 7.54 6.49
N TYR A 55 -34.53 8.48 6.73
CA TYR A 55 -34.88 9.90 6.87
C TYR A 55 -35.44 10.47 5.56
N LEU A 56 -34.83 10.22 4.40
CA LEU A 56 -35.30 10.69 3.10
C LEU A 56 -36.68 10.15 2.73
N VAL A 57 -36.97 8.91 3.11
CA VAL A 57 -38.32 8.29 2.95
C VAL A 57 -39.34 8.99 3.83
N ARG A 58 -39.02 9.27 5.09
CA ARG A 58 -39.90 9.98 6.05
C ARG A 58 -40.21 11.39 5.58
N GLU A 59 -39.23 12.10 5.07
CA GLU A 59 -39.38 13.46 4.52
C GLU A 59 -40.03 13.48 3.12
N LYS A 60 -40.40 12.30 2.59
CA LYS A 60 -40.97 12.15 1.21
C LYS A 60 -40.12 12.71 0.09
N ARG A 61 -38.79 12.74 0.28
CA ARG A 61 -37.82 13.12 -0.74
C ARG A 61 -37.51 11.97 -1.68
N VAL A 62 -37.64 10.74 -1.19
CA VAL A 62 -37.56 9.50 -1.99
C VAL A 62 -38.88 8.77 -1.75
N GLU A 63 -39.62 8.57 -2.82
CA GLU A 63 -40.88 7.86 -2.80
C GLU A 63 -40.72 6.44 -3.37
N GLY A 64 -41.69 5.55 -3.11
CA GLY A 64 -41.65 4.20 -3.66
C GLY A 64 -40.95 3.14 -2.81
N ILE A 65 -40.35 3.50 -1.68
CA ILE A 65 -39.80 2.55 -0.70
C ILE A 65 -40.86 2.13 0.28
N SER A 66 -40.98 0.81 0.54
CA SER A 66 -41.89 0.18 1.50
C SER A 66 -41.19 -0.08 2.83
N ASP A 67 -40.01 -0.70 2.80
CA ASP A 67 -39.24 -1.07 3.98
C ASP A 67 -37.74 -1.07 3.68
N LEU A 68 -36.88 -1.05 4.72
CA LEU A 68 -35.44 -0.98 4.65
C LEU A 68 -34.80 -1.71 5.82
N TRP A 69 -33.98 -2.73 5.55
CA TRP A 69 -33.27 -3.47 6.60
C TRP A 69 -31.89 -3.97 6.15
N ASP A 70 -31.10 -4.41 7.11
CA ASP A 70 -29.73 -4.90 6.92
C ASP A 70 -29.67 -6.41 7.15
N GLU A 71 -29.37 -7.16 6.12
CA GLU A 71 -29.16 -8.61 6.13
C GLU A 71 -27.69 -9.00 6.03
N SER A 72 -26.76 -8.05 6.21
CA SER A 72 -25.34 -8.33 6.10
C SER A 72 -24.90 -9.38 7.11
N ASN A 73 -24.09 -10.33 6.65
CA ASN A 73 -23.56 -11.43 7.44
C ASN A 73 -22.06 -11.64 7.17
N ARG A 74 -21.53 -12.82 7.52
CA ARG A 74 -20.11 -13.18 7.29
C ARG A 74 -19.76 -13.33 5.80
N ASP A 75 -20.74 -13.64 4.96
CA ASP A 75 -20.55 -13.83 3.53
C ASP A 75 -20.45 -12.50 2.77
N GLY A 76 -21.01 -11.43 3.34
CA GLY A 76 -20.90 -10.11 2.74
C GLY A 76 -21.93 -9.10 3.20
N MET A 77 -21.89 -7.95 2.54
CA MET A 77 -22.84 -6.87 2.74
C MET A 77 -24.11 -7.15 1.93
N ARG A 78 -25.26 -6.98 2.58
CA ARG A 78 -26.58 -7.06 1.97
C ARG A 78 -27.53 -6.10 2.66
N ILE A 79 -27.80 -4.95 2.05
CA ILE A 79 -28.83 -4.02 2.50
C ILE A 79 -30.02 -4.19 1.54
N VAL A 80 -31.19 -4.42 2.10
CA VAL A 80 -32.42 -4.67 1.33
C VAL A 80 -33.32 -3.44 1.43
N ILE A 81 -33.70 -2.89 0.28
CA ILE A 81 -34.61 -1.75 0.16
C ILE A 81 -35.82 -2.25 -0.61
N GLU A 82 -36.88 -2.64 0.11
CA GLU A 82 -38.12 -3.15 -0.49
C GLU A 82 -38.92 -2.01 -1.13
N LEU A 83 -39.37 -2.22 -2.37
CA LEU A 83 -40.12 -1.24 -3.12
C LEU A 83 -41.66 -1.47 -2.93
N LYS A 84 -42.43 -0.42 -3.13
CA LYS A 84 -43.90 -0.52 -3.22
C LYS A 84 -44.27 -1.14 -4.57
N ARG A 85 -45.45 -1.78 -4.67
CA ARG A 85 -45.89 -2.49 -5.87
C ARG A 85 -45.88 -1.66 -7.15
N ASP A 86 -46.21 -0.36 -7.03
CA ASP A 86 -46.35 0.55 -8.16
C ASP A 86 -45.05 1.38 -8.41
N ALA A 87 -43.97 1.07 -7.68
CA ALA A 87 -42.72 1.82 -7.80
C ALA A 87 -41.82 1.23 -8.93
N VAL A 88 -41.27 2.11 -9.73
CA VAL A 88 -40.29 1.75 -10.75
C VAL A 88 -38.89 1.75 -10.13
N ALA A 89 -38.23 0.60 -10.14
CA ALA A 89 -36.94 0.39 -9.49
C ALA A 89 -35.88 1.41 -9.92
N ASP A 90 -35.78 1.69 -11.21
CA ASP A 90 -34.80 2.63 -11.77
C ASP A 90 -35.00 4.06 -11.27
N VAL A 91 -36.26 4.50 -11.16
CA VAL A 91 -36.59 5.86 -10.67
C VAL A 91 -36.20 6.00 -9.21
N VAL A 92 -36.54 5.01 -8.37
CA VAL A 92 -36.16 5.01 -6.95
C VAL A 92 -34.65 4.97 -6.80
N LEU A 93 -33.96 4.17 -7.62
CA LEU A 93 -32.50 4.07 -7.59
C LEU A 93 -31.84 5.39 -8.00
N ASN A 94 -32.36 6.07 -9.03
CA ASN A 94 -31.87 7.39 -9.45
C ASN A 94 -32.08 8.45 -8.36
N GLN A 95 -33.22 8.43 -7.67
CA GLN A 95 -33.46 9.30 -6.52
C GLN A 95 -32.50 9.01 -5.37
N LEU A 96 -32.23 7.74 -5.09
CA LEU A 96 -31.25 7.33 -4.08
C LEU A 96 -29.83 7.77 -4.42
N TRP A 97 -29.41 7.68 -5.67
CA TRP A 97 -28.11 8.19 -6.10
C TRP A 97 -28.00 9.71 -5.97
N LYS A 98 -29.06 10.44 -6.23
CA LYS A 98 -29.08 11.91 -6.13
C LYS A 98 -29.12 12.42 -4.70
N PHE A 99 -29.85 11.75 -3.79
CA PHE A 99 -30.14 12.27 -2.45
C PHE A 99 -29.44 11.55 -1.33
N SER A 100 -28.83 10.37 -1.57
CA SER A 100 -28.14 9.60 -0.55
C SER A 100 -26.67 9.36 -0.88
N ASP A 101 -25.93 8.80 0.09
CA ASP A 101 -24.51 8.46 -0.09
C ASP A 101 -24.28 7.13 -0.84
N LEU A 102 -25.36 6.56 -1.45
CA LEU A 102 -25.19 5.48 -2.43
C LEU A 102 -24.40 5.93 -3.66
N GLN A 103 -24.42 7.21 -3.99
CA GLN A 103 -23.46 7.86 -4.87
C GLN A 103 -22.75 8.97 -4.11
N THR A 104 -21.43 8.96 -4.14
CA THR A 104 -20.60 9.98 -3.51
C THR A 104 -19.41 10.33 -4.38
N THR A 105 -18.80 11.47 -4.09
CA THR A 105 -17.64 11.95 -4.80
C THR A 105 -16.40 11.83 -3.92
N PHE A 106 -15.38 11.16 -4.41
CA PHE A 106 -14.08 11.08 -3.76
C PHE A 106 -13.12 12.12 -4.34
N GLY A 107 -12.73 13.07 -3.52
CA GLY A 107 -11.71 14.07 -3.87
C GLY A 107 -10.32 13.47 -3.76
N ALA A 108 -9.76 12.94 -4.83
CA ALA A 108 -8.40 12.46 -4.84
C ALA A 108 -7.41 13.63 -4.67
N ASN A 109 -6.52 13.54 -3.67
CA ASN A 109 -5.46 14.50 -3.45
C ASN A 109 -4.16 13.74 -3.15
N MET A 110 -3.25 13.73 -4.12
CA MET A 110 -1.99 12.99 -4.05
C MET A 110 -0.92 13.87 -3.39
N LEU A 111 -1.10 14.11 -2.09
CA LEU A 111 -0.15 14.84 -1.26
C LEU A 111 0.77 13.86 -0.54
N ALA A 112 2.08 14.05 -0.64
CA ALA A 112 3.08 13.23 0.06
C ALA A 112 4.23 14.07 0.59
N ILE A 113 4.94 13.56 1.58
CA ILE A 113 6.17 14.18 2.09
C ILE A 113 7.35 13.66 1.25
N ASN A 114 7.97 14.54 0.50
CA ASN A 114 9.16 14.25 -0.29
C ASN A 114 10.32 15.14 0.16
N GLY A 115 11.44 14.53 0.56
CA GLY A 115 12.59 15.27 1.08
C GLY A 115 12.28 16.14 2.32
N GLY A 116 11.36 15.67 3.19
CA GLY A 116 10.92 16.38 4.39
C GLY A 116 9.92 17.52 4.15
N ARG A 117 9.45 17.72 2.92
CA ARG A 117 8.48 18.76 2.57
C ARG A 117 7.20 18.17 1.97
N PRO A 118 6.01 18.66 2.34
CA PRO A 118 4.77 18.25 1.72
C PRO A 118 4.72 18.77 0.28
N GLN A 119 4.46 17.88 -0.66
CA GLN A 119 4.34 18.19 -2.09
C GLN A 119 3.12 17.51 -2.67
N GLN A 120 2.36 18.25 -3.46
CA GLN A 120 1.34 17.65 -4.31
C GLN A 120 2.03 17.11 -5.57
N MET A 121 1.86 15.82 -5.80
CA MET A 121 2.55 15.08 -6.86
C MET A 121 1.54 14.42 -7.78
N ASN A 122 1.89 14.31 -9.05
CA ASN A 122 1.16 13.43 -9.97
C ASN A 122 1.61 11.97 -9.78
N LEU A 123 0.97 11.03 -10.45
CA LEU A 123 1.30 9.60 -10.30
C LEU A 123 2.75 9.30 -10.68
N LYS A 124 3.24 9.91 -11.77
CA LYS A 124 4.63 9.72 -12.21
C LYS A 124 5.62 10.22 -11.16
N ASP A 125 5.40 11.43 -10.65
CA ASP A 125 6.28 12.02 -9.62
C ASP A 125 6.32 11.16 -8.35
N MET A 126 5.18 10.59 -7.94
CA MET A 126 5.10 9.68 -6.79
C MET A 126 5.91 8.40 -7.01
N VAL A 127 5.78 7.79 -8.20
CA VAL A 127 6.54 6.58 -8.55
C VAL A 127 8.04 6.89 -8.64
N ASP A 128 8.42 8.01 -9.24
CA ASP A 128 9.81 8.42 -9.36
C ASP A 128 10.43 8.72 -7.97
N ALA A 129 9.71 9.43 -7.10
CA ALA A 129 10.14 9.71 -5.73
C ALA A 129 10.29 8.42 -4.92
N PHE A 130 9.32 7.50 -5.00
CA PHE A 130 9.38 6.21 -4.32
C PHE A 130 10.57 5.37 -4.81
N THR A 131 10.78 5.31 -6.13
CA THR A 131 11.88 4.54 -6.72
C THR A 131 13.23 5.11 -6.29
N SER A 132 13.38 6.43 -6.28
CA SER A 132 14.60 7.12 -5.83
C SER A 132 14.87 6.85 -4.34
N PHE A 133 13.82 6.94 -3.51
CA PHE A 133 13.93 6.62 -2.09
C PHE A 133 14.33 5.15 -1.87
N ARG A 134 13.75 4.20 -2.59
CA ARG A 134 14.13 2.78 -2.49
C ARG A 134 15.58 2.54 -2.88
N GLN A 135 16.08 3.19 -3.94
CA GLN A 135 17.50 3.11 -4.34
C GLN A 135 18.42 3.63 -3.22
N GLU A 136 18.03 4.74 -2.57
CA GLU A 136 18.78 5.28 -1.42
C GLU A 136 18.78 4.30 -0.23
N VAL A 137 17.63 3.73 0.10
CA VAL A 137 17.50 2.74 1.20
C VAL A 137 18.36 1.50 0.93
N VAL A 138 18.32 0.94 -0.28
CA VAL A 138 19.16 -0.21 -0.66
C VAL A 138 20.64 0.15 -0.55
N SER A 139 21.03 1.34 -1.04
CA SER A 139 22.43 1.81 -0.94
C SER A 139 22.88 1.96 0.52
N ARG A 140 22.06 2.57 1.39
CA ARG A 140 22.36 2.72 2.81
C ARG A 140 22.45 1.37 3.52
N ARG A 141 21.50 0.47 3.26
CA ARG A 141 21.53 -0.90 3.78
C ARG A 141 22.79 -1.64 3.38
N THR A 142 23.14 -1.59 2.10
CA THR A 142 24.36 -2.26 1.58
C THR A 142 25.62 -1.67 2.19
N LYS A 143 25.73 -0.35 2.35
CA LYS A 143 26.86 0.29 3.05
C LYS A 143 26.97 -0.17 4.50
N HIS A 144 25.84 -0.28 5.21
CA HIS A 144 25.83 -0.75 6.59
C HIS A 144 26.27 -2.22 6.69
N LEU A 145 25.76 -3.08 5.80
CA LEU A 145 26.16 -4.50 5.74
C LEU A 145 27.63 -4.66 5.39
N LEU A 146 28.12 -3.87 4.43
CA LEU A 146 29.54 -3.84 4.08
C LEU A 146 30.42 -3.45 5.27
N MET A 147 30.02 -2.41 6.02
CA MET A 147 30.75 -1.98 7.22
C MET A 147 30.82 -3.12 8.26
N LYS A 148 29.68 -3.74 8.57
CA LYS A 148 29.62 -4.88 9.51
C LYS A 148 30.44 -6.08 9.04
N ALA A 149 30.36 -6.42 7.75
CA ALA A 149 31.16 -7.51 7.19
C ALA A 149 32.65 -7.22 7.26
N ARG A 150 33.08 -5.98 7.00
CA ARG A 150 34.48 -5.54 7.13
C ARG A 150 34.96 -5.57 8.59
N GLU A 151 34.17 -5.07 9.55
CA GLU A 151 34.49 -5.13 10.98
C GLU A 151 34.68 -6.59 11.46
N ARG A 152 33.77 -7.48 11.06
CA ARG A 152 33.88 -8.91 11.41
C ARG A 152 35.07 -9.57 10.74
N ALA A 153 35.29 -9.31 9.45
CA ALA A 153 36.42 -9.84 8.71
C ALA A 153 37.77 -9.32 9.27
N HIS A 154 37.83 -8.06 9.70
CA HIS A 154 39.01 -7.48 10.37
C HIS A 154 39.38 -8.27 11.62
N VAL A 155 38.43 -8.56 12.49
CA VAL A 155 38.67 -9.36 13.70
C VAL A 155 39.15 -10.77 13.34
N LEU A 156 38.49 -11.42 12.37
CA LEU A 156 38.84 -12.78 11.96
C LEU A 156 40.22 -12.88 11.30
N VAL A 157 40.63 -11.86 10.53
CA VAL A 157 42.01 -11.79 10.00
C VAL A 157 43.03 -11.76 11.11
N GLY A 158 42.82 -10.98 12.17
CA GLY A 158 43.65 -10.98 13.34
C GLY A 158 43.77 -12.35 14.03
N LEU A 159 42.64 -13.02 14.15
CA LEU A 159 42.57 -14.39 14.70
C LEU A 159 43.30 -15.39 13.79
N ALA A 160 43.13 -15.31 12.48
CA ALA A 160 43.81 -16.19 11.51
C ALA A 160 45.36 -15.98 11.54
N ILE A 161 45.81 -14.73 11.62
CA ILE A 161 47.25 -14.42 11.77
C ILE A 161 47.79 -14.98 13.09
N ALA A 162 47.04 -14.82 14.22
CA ALA A 162 47.46 -15.35 15.50
C ALA A 162 47.52 -16.88 15.51
N VAL A 163 46.56 -17.54 14.87
CA VAL A 163 46.57 -19.02 14.76
C VAL A 163 47.65 -19.51 13.85
N ALA A 164 47.97 -18.80 12.75
CA ALA A 164 49.08 -19.14 11.87
C ALA A 164 50.47 -18.97 12.56
N ASN A 165 50.56 -18.15 13.62
CA ASN A 165 51.78 -17.89 14.37
C ASN A 165 51.57 -18.27 15.86
N ILE A 166 50.91 -19.37 16.12
CA ILE A 166 50.34 -19.70 17.45
C ILE A 166 51.42 -19.89 18.54
N ASP A 167 52.55 -20.52 18.21
CA ASP A 167 53.62 -20.79 19.14
C ASP A 167 54.22 -19.49 19.69
N GLU A 168 54.44 -18.52 18.80
CA GLU A 168 54.95 -17.21 19.18
C GLU A 168 53.94 -16.39 19.99
N VAL A 169 52.66 -16.46 19.63
CA VAL A 169 51.58 -15.79 20.33
C VAL A 169 51.44 -16.34 21.75
N ILE A 170 51.45 -17.68 21.92
CA ILE A 170 51.37 -18.33 23.27
C ILE A 170 52.62 -17.97 24.09
N SER A 171 53.80 -18.00 23.52
CA SER A 171 55.02 -17.62 24.21
C SER A 171 54.98 -16.17 24.72
N LEU A 172 54.50 -15.23 23.85
CA LEU A 172 54.34 -13.81 24.20
C LEU A 172 53.35 -13.63 25.35
N ILE A 173 52.20 -14.29 25.27
CA ILE A 173 51.11 -14.17 26.30
C ILE A 173 51.62 -14.73 27.64
N ARG A 174 52.31 -15.89 27.64
CA ARG A 174 52.83 -16.52 28.86
C ARG A 174 53.93 -15.73 29.56
N THR A 175 54.76 -15.00 28.77
CA THR A 175 55.85 -14.19 29.30
C THR A 175 55.42 -12.78 29.68
N SER A 176 54.16 -12.40 29.46
CA SER A 176 53.65 -11.09 29.82
C SER A 176 53.11 -11.07 31.23
N PRO A 177 53.49 -10.08 32.08
CA PRO A 177 53.06 -9.99 33.48
C PRO A 177 51.58 -9.70 33.68
N SER A 178 50.93 -9.08 32.67
CA SER A 178 49.51 -8.74 32.75
C SER A 178 48.85 -8.84 31.36
N PRO A 179 47.50 -9.01 31.33
CA PRO A 179 46.73 -8.99 30.05
C PRO A 179 46.87 -7.66 29.28
N ALA A 180 47.03 -6.53 29.98
CA ALA A 180 47.21 -5.22 29.35
C ALA A 180 48.57 -5.18 28.63
N GLU A 181 49.62 -5.65 29.25
CA GLU A 181 50.94 -5.71 28.66
C GLU A 181 51.03 -6.74 27.49
N ALA A 182 50.33 -7.88 27.63
CA ALA A 182 50.19 -8.85 26.56
C ALA A 182 49.54 -8.22 25.30
N LYS A 183 48.48 -7.42 25.52
CA LYS A 183 47.81 -6.67 24.44
C LYS A 183 48.76 -5.70 23.75
N GLU A 184 49.52 -4.89 24.49
CA GLU A 184 50.47 -3.93 23.93
C GLU A 184 51.61 -4.62 23.13
N ARG A 185 52.13 -5.73 23.64
CA ARG A 185 53.14 -6.53 22.95
C ARG A 185 52.62 -7.18 21.67
N LEU A 186 51.35 -7.65 21.65
CA LEU A 186 50.72 -8.19 20.48
C LEU A 186 50.56 -7.12 19.38
N MET A 187 50.24 -5.89 19.78
CA MET A 187 50.00 -4.75 18.84
C MET A 187 51.32 -4.13 18.36
N SER A 188 52.37 -4.13 19.18
CA SER A 188 53.66 -3.51 18.81
C SER A 188 54.52 -4.37 17.90
N ARG A 189 54.23 -5.67 17.80
CA ARG A 189 54.99 -6.62 16.99
C ARG A 189 54.47 -6.69 15.57
N ASP A 190 55.37 -6.82 14.60
CA ASP A 190 55.02 -7.09 13.20
C ASP A 190 54.86 -8.61 12.99
N TRP A 191 53.69 -9.01 12.52
CA TRP A 191 53.29 -10.41 12.31
C TRP A 191 53.29 -10.74 10.83
N PRO A 192 53.83 -11.90 10.37
CA PRO A 192 53.76 -12.30 8.99
C PRO A 192 52.32 -12.60 8.60
N ALA A 193 51.77 -11.85 7.59
CA ALA A 193 50.39 -11.98 7.16
C ALA A 193 50.09 -13.24 6.33
N ARG A 194 51.17 -13.84 5.72
CA ARG A 194 51.10 -15.05 4.90
C ARG A 194 49.94 -14.97 3.87
N ASP A 195 49.04 -15.93 3.86
CA ASP A 195 47.91 -16.05 2.91
C ASP A 195 46.79 -15.05 3.16
N MET A 196 46.87 -14.20 4.20
CA MET A 196 45.83 -13.22 4.53
C MET A 196 45.93 -11.90 3.77
N ALA A 197 47.01 -11.66 3.04
CA ALA A 197 47.22 -10.42 2.30
C ALA A 197 46.06 -10.02 1.36
N PRO A 198 45.44 -10.90 0.53
CA PRO A 198 44.35 -10.54 -0.34
C PRO A 198 43.05 -10.14 0.45
N LEU A 199 42.88 -10.66 1.66
CA LEU A 199 41.74 -10.32 2.50
C LEU A 199 41.92 -8.98 3.20
N ILE A 200 43.15 -8.67 3.64
CA ILE A 200 43.52 -7.36 4.21
C ILE A 200 43.23 -6.26 3.21
N ASP A 201 43.63 -6.46 1.96
CA ASP A 201 43.40 -5.51 0.86
C ASP A 201 41.88 -5.34 0.56
N LEU A 202 41.12 -6.42 0.61
CA LEU A 202 39.66 -6.39 0.38
C LEU A 202 38.91 -5.66 1.51
N ILE A 203 39.37 -5.81 2.75
CA ILE A 203 38.81 -5.10 3.92
C ILE A 203 39.10 -3.61 3.79
N ALA A 204 40.26 -3.24 3.27
CA ALA A 204 40.68 -1.88 2.99
C ALA A 204 40.51 -0.92 4.19
N ASP A 205 40.87 -1.36 5.41
CA ASP A 205 40.95 -0.47 6.57
C ASP A 205 42.16 0.45 6.43
N PRO A 206 41.97 1.78 6.33
CA PRO A 206 43.07 2.72 6.13
C PRO A 206 44.09 2.73 7.29
N ARG A 207 43.70 2.28 8.48
CA ARG A 207 44.51 2.27 9.71
C ARG A 207 45.38 1.04 9.83
N HIS A 208 45.00 -0.07 9.19
CA HIS A 208 45.65 -1.38 9.31
C HIS A 208 45.93 -1.96 7.92
N ARG A 209 46.96 -1.49 7.30
CA ARG A 209 47.42 -1.93 5.95
C ARG A 209 48.59 -2.92 6.07
N LEU A 210 48.72 -3.73 5.07
CA LEU A 210 49.90 -4.58 4.90
C LEU A 210 51.13 -3.69 4.68
N ALA A 211 52.22 -3.96 5.38
CA ALA A 211 53.50 -3.30 5.13
C ALA A 211 54.15 -3.85 3.86
N GLN A 212 55.14 -3.13 3.31
CA GLN A 212 55.81 -3.52 2.06
C GLN A 212 56.57 -4.86 2.16
N ASP A 213 56.95 -5.26 3.35
CA ASP A 213 57.61 -6.53 3.68
C ASP A 213 56.64 -7.70 3.90
N GLY A 214 55.33 -7.49 3.72
CA GLY A 214 54.28 -8.49 3.97
C GLY A 214 53.97 -8.69 5.44
N SER A 215 54.40 -7.80 6.31
CA SER A 215 54.04 -7.82 7.74
C SER A 215 52.74 -7.05 8.01
N TYR A 216 52.09 -7.40 9.12
CA TYR A 216 50.83 -6.80 9.55
C TYR A 216 50.89 -6.51 11.06
N ARG A 217 50.41 -5.31 11.43
CA ARG A 217 50.25 -4.92 12.85
C ARG A 217 48.81 -5.11 13.29
N LEU A 218 48.67 -5.86 14.41
CA LEU A 218 47.33 -6.11 14.96
C LEU A 218 46.72 -4.84 15.58
N SER A 219 45.43 -4.68 15.37
CA SER A 219 44.68 -3.64 16.05
C SER A 219 44.35 -4.00 17.50
N GLU A 220 43.91 -3.01 18.26
CA GLU A 220 43.44 -3.24 19.63
C GLU A 220 42.28 -4.24 19.71
N GLU A 221 41.34 -4.15 18.78
CA GLU A 221 40.17 -5.03 18.67
C GLU A 221 40.61 -6.48 18.36
N GLN A 222 41.56 -6.65 17.45
CA GLN A 222 42.13 -7.95 17.13
C GLN A 222 42.90 -8.52 18.31
N ALA A 223 43.72 -7.72 18.96
CA ALA A 223 44.46 -8.16 20.17
C ALA A 223 43.53 -8.58 21.31
N LYS A 224 42.45 -7.84 21.57
CA LYS A 224 41.39 -8.22 22.53
C LYS A 224 40.74 -9.55 22.14
N ALA A 225 40.40 -9.73 20.86
CA ALA A 225 39.79 -10.96 20.37
C ALA A 225 40.73 -12.17 20.52
N ILE A 226 42.04 -11.99 20.28
CA ILE A 226 43.07 -13.02 20.46
C ILE A 226 43.18 -13.42 21.96
N LEU A 227 43.22 -12.46 22.87
CA LEU A 227 43.29 -12.73 24.30
C LEU A 227 42.01 -13.40 24.87
N ALA A 228 40.86 -13.15 24.25
CA ALA A 228 39.58 -13.77 24.56
C ALA A 228 39.35 -15.14 23.89
N LEU A 229 40.31 -15.60 23.08
CA LEU A 229 40.17 -16.84 22.31
C LEU A 229 40.20 -18.06 23.24
N GLN A 230 39.19 -18.93 23.12
CA GLN A 230 39.14 -20.19 23.83
C GLN A 230 40.14 -21.19 23.21
N LEU A 231 40.82 -21.98 24.06
CA LEU A 231 41.77 -23.01 23.64
C LEU A 231 41.19 -24.04 22.64
N SER A 232 39.89 -24.30 22.71
CA SER A 232 39.16 -25.19 21.77
C SER A 232 39.20 -24.69 20.33
N ARG A 233 39.25 -23.37 20.12
CA ARG A 233 39.35 -22.77 18.77
C ARG A 233 40.76 -22.79 18.16
N LEU A 234 41.76 -23.23 18.96
CA LEU A 234 43.15 -23.41 18.47
C LEU A 234 43.38 -24.77 17.82
N THR A 235 42.36 -25.63 17.81
CA THR A 235 42.43 -26.95 17.14
C THR A 235 42.39 -26.80 15.62
N ALA A 236 42.75 -27.87 14.88
CA ALA A 236 42.66 -27.90 13.43
C ALA A 236 41.22 -27.52 12.91
N LEU A 237 40.18 -28.09 13.55
CA LEU A 237 38.79 -27.78 13.24
C LEU A 237 38.45 -26.29 13.41
N GLY A 238 38.90 -25.66 14.51
CA GLY A 238 38.67 -24.23 14.72
C GLY A 238 39.41 -23.32 13.74
N ARG A 239 40.54 -23.77 13.19
CA ARG A 239 41.24 -23.07 12.09
C ARG A 239 40.43 -23.09 10.78
N ASP A 240 39.86 -24.25 10.46
CA ASP A 240 39.06 -24.45 9.25
C ASP A 240 37.76 -23.61 9.35
N GLU A 241 37.12 -23.56 10.52
CA GLU A 241 35.94 -22.70 10.76
C GLU A 241 36.23 -21.20 10.52
N ILE A 242 37.37 -20.68 11.03
CA ILE A 242 37.78 -19.29 10.82
C ILE A 242 38.05 -19.05 9.34
N GLY A 243 38.71 -20.00 8.65
CA GLY A 243 38.97 -19.91 7.21
C GLY A 243 37.71 -19.88 6.37
N ASP A 244 36.72 -20.70 6.68
CA ASP A 244 35.47 -20.76 5.95
C ASP A 244 34.58 -19.52 6.21
N GLU A 245 34.53 -19.02 7.46
CA GLU A 245 33.85 -17.75 7.77
C GLU A 245 34.51 -16.58 7.02
N LEU A 246 35.84 -16.53 6.93
CA LEU A 246 36.56 -15.50 6.17
C LEU A 246 36.26 -15.58 4.68
N LYS A 247 36.24 -16.77 4.07
CA LYS A 247 35.89 -16.96 2.66
C LYS A 247 34.48 -16.46 2.36
N LYS A 248 33.52 -16.79 3.24
CA LYS A 248 32.14 -16.33 3.13
C LYS A 248 32.05 -14.80 3.18
N LEU A 249 32.67 -14.17 4.20
CA LEU A 249 32.69 -12.72 4.34
C LEU A 249 33.38 -12.02 3.16
N ALA A 250 34.45 -12.62 2.63
CA ALA A 250 35.12 -12.09 1.44
C ALA A 250 34.18 -12.08 0.22
N GLY A 251 33.37 -13.13 0.07
CA GLY A 251 32.31 -13.18 -0.96
C GLY A 251 31.25 -12.10 -0.77
N GLU A 252 30.76 -11.94 0.45
CA GLU A 252 29.76 -10.91 0.81
C GLU A 252 30.31 -9.49 0.58
N ILE A 253 31.55 -9.19 1.01
CA ILE A 253 32.18 -7.88 0.80
C ILE A 253 32.33 -7.58 -0.69
N LYS A 254 32.77 -8.55 -1.50
CA LYS A 254 32.86 -8.39 -2.96
C LYS A 254 31.50 -8.09 -3.58
N ASP A 255 30.45 -8.80 -3.16
CA ASP A 255 29.09 -8.59 -3.65
C ASP A 255 28.55 -7.21 -3.25
N TYR A 256 28.72 -6.78 -1.99
CA TYR A 256 28.31 -5.45 -1.53
C TYR A 256 29.05 -4.33 -2.30
N LEU A 257 30.34 -4.48 -2.56
CA LEU A 257 31.11 -3.54 -3.36
C LEU A 257 30.58 -3.48 -4.81
N ALA A 258 30.28 -4.63 -5.41
CA ALA A 258 29.71 -4.70 -6.75
C ALA A 258 28.30 -4.09 -6.82
N ILE A 259 27.47 -4.26 -5.78
CA ILE A 259 26.16 -3.60 -5.70
C ILE A 259 26.33 -2.08 -5.63
N LEU A 260 27.23 -1.59 -4.77
CA LEU A 260 27.45 -0.14 -4.59
C LEU A 260 28.09 0.54 -5.80
N SER A 261 28.84 -0.19 -6.62
CA SER A 261 29.48 0.32 -7.83
C SER A 261 28.52 0.39 -9.04
N SER A 262 27.37 -0.33 -9.01
CA SER A 262 26.45 -0.45 -10.14
C SER A 262 25.04 -0.02 -9.78
N ARG A 263 24.61 1.12 -10.36
CA ARG A 263 23.21 1.58 -10.23
C ARG A 263 22.23 0.52 -10.73
N GLN A 264 22.57 -0.20 -11.79
CA GLN A 264 21.69 -1.24 -12.34
C GLN A 264 21.44 -2.36 -11.33
N ARG A 265 22.47 -2.84 -10.62
CA ARG A 265 22.30 -3.87 -9.59
C ARG A 265 21.39 -3.40 -8.43
N ILE A 266 21.45 -2.12 -8.06
CA ILE A 266 20.56 -1.56 -7.05
C ILE A 266 19.12 -1.58 -7.55
N ILE A 267 18.87 -1.21 -8.82
CA ILE A 267 17.53 -1.26 -9.44
C ILE A 267 17.01 -2.69 -9.51
N ASP A 268 17.86 -3.64 -9.88
CA ASP A 268 17.49 -5.06 -9.96
C ASP A 268 17.05 -5.59 -8.58
N ILE A 269 17.80 -5.25 -7.52
CA ILE A 269 17.40 -5.60 -6.13
C ILE A 269 16.04 -5.00 -5.77
N VAL A 270 15.80 -3.71 -6.08
CA VAL A 270 14.52 -3.06 -5.83
C VAL A 270 13.40 -3.79 -6.60
N LYS A 271 13.64 -4.15 -7.87
CA LYS A 271 12.67 -4.87 -8.70
C LYS A 271 12.35 -6.26 -8.13
N ASP A 272 13.36 -7.00 -7.68
CA ASP A 272 13.19 -8.33 -7.11
C ASP A 272 12.42 -8.28 -5.78
N GLU A 273 12.72 -7.30 -4.92
CA GLU A 273 11.99 -7.09 -3.67
C GLU A 273 10.53 -6.75 -3.92
N LEU A 274 10.24 -5.84 -4.87
CA LEU A 274 8.87 -5.47 -5.23
C LEU A 274 8.11 -6.63 -5.88
N THR A 275 8.78 -7.45 -6.69
CA THR A 275 8.17 -8.63 -7.31
C THR A 275 7.76 -9.66 -6.26
N ARG A 276 8.60 -9.88 -5.23
CA ARG A 276 8.24 -10.77 -4.10
C ARG A 276 7.05 -10.24 -3.31
N ILE A 277 7.06 -8.94 -2.98
CA ILE A 277 5.93 -8.31 -2.29
C ILE A 277 4.64 -8.40 -3.13
N LYS A 278 4.74 -8.19 -4.44
CA LYS A 278 3.59 -8.35 -5.35
C LYS A 278 3.04 -9.78 -5.33
N ALA A 279 3.92 -10.80 -5.37
CA ALA A 279 3.48 -12.19 -5.34
C ALA A 279 2.78 -12.57 -4.02
N GLU A 280 3.22 -12.01 -2.90
CA GLU A 280 2.69 -12.32 -1.57
C GLU A 280 1.41 -11.54 -1.24
N PHE A 281 1.31 -10.26 -1.63
CA PHE A 281 0.26 -9.34 -1.17
C PHE A 281 -0.67 -8.83 -2.27
N ALA A 282 -0.49 -9.22 -3.54
CA ALA A 282 -1.35 -8.72 -4.60
C ALA A 282 -2.78 -9.22 -4.44
N THR A 283 -3.72 -8.28 -4.44
CA THR A 283 -5.16 -8.56 -4.43
C THR A 283 -5.80 -8.01 -5.70
N PRO A 284 -6.85 -8.67 -6.21
CA PRO A 284 -7.59 -8.14 -7.36
C PRO A 284 -8.28 -6.82 -7.01
N ARG A 285 -8.51 -5.98 -8.02
CA ARG A 285 -9.30 -4.77 -7.85
C ARG A 285 -10.75 -5.13 -7.50
N LYS A 286 -11.29 -4.56 -6.44
CA LYS A 286 -12.68 -4.75 -6.02
C LYS A 286 -13.65 -3.79 -6.70
N THR A 287 -13.20 -2.54 -6.99
CA THR A 287 -14.02 -1.50 -7.62
C THR A 287 -13.92 -1.59 -9.13
N GLU A 288 -15.05 -1.67 -9.81
CA GLU A 288 -15.13 -1.63 -11.27
C GLU A 288 -15.07 -0.19 -11.76
N ILE A 289 -14.47 0.03 -12.93
CA ILE A 289 -14.47 1.32 -13.63
C ILE A 289 -15.51 1.22 -14.74
N VAL A 290 -16.61 1.93 -14.55
CA VAL A 290 -17.74 1.96 -15.49
C VAL A 290 -17.74 3.31 -16.18
N ASP A 291 -17.94 3.32 -17.50
CA ASP A 291 -18.07 4.56 -18.25
C ASP A 291 -19.45 5.21 -17.93
N ILE A 292 -19.52 6.53 -17.91
CA ILE A 292 -20.78 7.24 -17.66
C ILE A 292 -21.58 7.24 -18.96
N GLU A 293 -22.76 6.65 -18.91
CA GLU A 293 -23.80 6.84 -19.94
C GLU A 293 -24.70 8.00 -19.49
N GLY A 294 -24.30 9.23 -19.82
CA GLY A 294 -25.06 10.45 -19.51
C GLY A 294 -24.95 10.95 -18.06
N GLU A 295 -25.29 12.19 -17.84
CA GLU A 295 -25.59 12.73 -16.51
C GLU A 295 -27.06 12.43 -16.17
N LEU A 296 -27.37 12.19 -14.87
CA LEU A 296 -28.73 12.04 -14.40
C LEU A 296 -29.49 13.35 -14.65
N GLU A 297 -30.45 13.33 -15.57
CA GLU A 297 -31.35 14.45 -15.83
C GLU A 297 -32.50 14.47 -14.81
N ASP A 298 -33.12 15.62 -14.61
CA ASP A 298 -34.26 15.71 -13.68
C ASP A 298 -35.46 14.87 -14.16
N GLU A 299 -35.52 14.56 -15.44
CA GLU A 299 -36.50 13.67 -16.04
C GLU A 299 -36.37 12.23 -15.59
N ASP A 300 -35.16 11.75 -15.33
CA ASP A 300 -34.87 10.38 -14.86
C ASP A 300 -35.39 10.13 -13.41
N LEU A 301 -35.73 11.19 -12.70
CA LEU A 301 -36.27 11.13 -11.34
C LEU A 301 -37.79 11.09 -11.29
N ILE A 302 -38.46 11.28 -12.44
CA ILE A 302 -39.89 11.41 -12.55
C ILE A 302 -40.47 10.11 -13.13
N GLN A 303 -41.38 9.49 -12.39
CA GLN A 303 -42.09 8.31 -12.86
C GLN A 303 -42.97 8.67 -14.06
N ARG A 304 -42.88 7.88 -15.14
CA ARG A 304 -43.76 8.01 -16.27
C ARG A 304 -45.15 7.59 -15.87
N GLU A 305 -46.11 8.53 -15.91
CA GLU A 305 -47.50 8.29 -15.57
C GLU A 305 -48.43 8.79 -16.68
N GLU A 306 -49.55 8.11 -16.88
CA GLU A 306 -50.58 8.58 -17.77
C GLU A 306 -51.29 9.81 -17.15
N CYS A 307 -51.34 10.89 -17.91
CA CYS A 307 -51.89 12.15 -17.46
C CYS A 307 -52.97 12.66 -18.39
N VAL A 308 -53.97 13.28 -17.80
CA VAL A 308 -54.97 14.05 -18.53
C VAL A 308 -54.54 15.50 -18.58
N VAL A 309 -54.31 16.02 -19.77
CA VAL A 309 -54.00 17.42 -19.99
C VAL A 309 -55.27 18.16 -20.42
N THR A 310 -55.66 19.17 -19.63
CA THR A 310 -56.79 20.05 -19.93
C THR A 310 -56.28 21.42 -20.32
N VAL A 311 -56.80 21.95 -21.46
CA VAL A 311 -56.47 23.27 -21.98
C VAL A 311 -57.74 24.12 -21.99
N SER A 312 -57.68 25.30 -21.40
CA SER A 312 -58.80 26.25 -21.41
C SER A 312 -58.76 27.14 -22.65
N HIS A 313 -59.92 27.71 -23.06
CA HIS A 313 -60.00 28.69 -24.14
C HIS A 313 -59.12 29.92 -23.93
N LYS A 314 -58.71 30.24 -22.69
CA LYS A 314 -57.82 31.34 -22.37
C LYS A 314 -56.34 30.94 -22.37
N GLY A 315 -56.00 29.71 -22.84
CA GLY A 315 -54.63 29.24 -22.99
C GLY A 315 -54.00 28.68 -21.71
N TYR A 316 -54.76 28.47 -20.61
CA TYR A 316 -54.21 27.81 -19.42
C TYR A 316 -54.15 26.29 -19.63
N ILE A 317 -53.02 25.70 -19.29
CA ILE A 317 -52.81 24.25 -19.35
C ILE A 317 -52.69 23.70 -17.91
N LYS A 318 -53.40 22.58 -17.66
CA LYS A 318 -53.33 21.82 -16.41
C LYS A 318 -53.10 20.34 -16.70
N ARG A 319 -52.09 19.75 -16.04
CA ARG A 319 -51.82 18.31 -16.05
C ARG A 319 -52.34 17.69 -14.74
N VAL A 320 -53.05 16.57 -14.84
CA VAL A 320 -53.56 15.81 -13.70
C VAL A 320 -53.31 14.32 -13.96
N PRO A 321 -52.70 13.55 -13.03
CA PRO A 321 -52.55 12.12 -13.20
C PRO A 321 -53.89 11.42 -13.40
N LEU A 322 -53.89 10.39 -14.26
CA LEU A 322 -55.11 9.63 -14.57
C LEU A 322 -55.72 8.99 -13.28
N SER A 323 -54.86 8.59 -12.34
CA SER A 323 -55.24 8.05 -11.04
C SER A 323 -56.09 8.98 -10.19
N ALA A 324 -56.04 10.30 -10.43
CA ALA A 324 -56.92 11.28 -9.77
C ALA A 324 -58.36 11.24 -10.25
N TYR A 325 -58.61 10.57 -11.35
CA TYR A 325 -59.94 10.40 -11.92
C TYR A 325 -60.54 9.05 -11.52
N ARG A 326 -61.56 9.06 -10.64
CA ARG A 326 -62.29 7.85 -10.29
C ARG A 326 -63.29 7.50 -11.37
N ALA A 327 -63.41 6.20 -11.67
CA ALA A 327 -64.43 5.71 -12.59
C ALA A 327 -65.84 6.11 -12.09
N GLN A 328 -66.64 6.74 -12.95
CA GLN A 328 -68.00 7.14 -12.62
C GLN A 328 -69.00 6.11 -13.16
N ARG A 329 -70.02 5.83 -12.38
CA ARG A 329 -71.18 5.00 -12.76
C ARG A 329 -72.25 5.87 -13.44
N ARG A 330 -73.20 5.26 -14.11
CA ARG A 330 -74.36 5.96 -14.74
C ARG A 330 -75.02 6.87 -13.74
N GLY A 331 -75.25 8.18 -14.08
CA GLY A 331 -75.82 9.19 -13.21
C GLY A 331 -74.87 10.05 -12.40
N GLY A 332 -73.55 9.87 -12.53
CA GLY A 332 -72.54 10.71 -11.85
C GLY A 332 -72.49 12.13 -12.43
N LYS A 333 -72.19 13.14 -11.54
CA LYS A 333 -72.17 14.58 -11.92
C LYS A 333 -70.94 15.02 -12.73
N GLY A 334 -70.06 14.11 -13.11
CA GLY A 334 -68.80 14.48 -13.78
C GLY A 334 -67.84 15.27 -12.88
N ARG A 335 -66.61 15.50 -13.38
CA ARG A 335 -65.60 16.40 -12.76
C ARG A 335 -65.27 17.52 -13.75
N SER A 336 -65.28 18.76 -13.26
CA SER A 336 -64.72 19.87 -14.01
C SER A 336 -63.21 19.74 -14.13
N GLY A 337 -62.67 19.80 -15.34
CA GLY A 337 -61.22 19.68 -15.59
C GLY A 337 -60.46 20.87 -15.05
N MET A 338 -61.02 22.07 -15.11
CA MET A 338 -60.41 23.31 -14.65
C MET A 338 -61.46 24.36 -14.36
N SER A 339 -61.36 25.06 -13.21
CA SER A 339 -62.07 26.30 -12.94
C SER A 339 -61.14 27.46 -13.15
N THR A 340 -61.40 28.30 -14.17
CA THR A 340 -60.71 29.57 -14.39
C THR A 340 -61.59 30.66 -13.75
N ARG A 341 -61.03 31.43 -12.81
CA ARG A 341 -61.61 32.68 -12.36
C ARG A 341 -61.32 33.82 -13.36
#